data_b003cb1a95ec04fb16ab875bb048ec4f
#
_entry.id   b003cb1a95ec04fb16ab875bb048ec4f
#
_cell.length_a   1.000
_cell.length_b   1.000
_cell.length_c   1.000
_cell.angle_alpha   90.00
_cell.angle_beta   90.00
_cell.angle_gamma   90.00
#
_symmetry.space_group_name_H-M   'P 1'
#
loop_
_entity.id
_entity.type
_entity.pdbx_description
1 polymer ?
#
loop_
_entity_poly.entity_id
_entity_poly.type
_entity_poly.pdbx_seq_one_letter_code
_entity_poly.pdbx_strand_id
1 'polypeptide(L)'
;MIDLKHISVVFEKDRKRFTAVDDVSLKVDEGDVFGIVGYSGAGKSTLVRTINLLQPPTSGEVIVNGEDLTELPVKELRQRRKKIGMIFQHFNLMNARTILGNVLYPLKDSTLSDAEKEKKAMDLLRLVGIEEKAHSYPRELSGGQKQRVAIARALANDPKILLCDEATSALDPRTTTSILHLLKRLNKEMNLTIVLITHEMQAVKEICNKVAVMESGRVVESGSLIDIFANPKEEITQQFVNTASHWDETIDKLKDHGYFNADDPTSELIHLRYIGASATNPVLNDVFTKFHVKTNILSGSIEFLEDVPFGNLVVLFEGSPDAIKQAKQYMIDQNVDLRVVDKEVI
;
A
#
# COMPACT_ATOMS: atom_id res chain seq x y z
N MET A 1 -1.91 -10.70 -14.69
CA MET A 1 -2.54 -11.59 -13.68
C MET A 1 -4.01 -11.23 -13.44
N ILE A 2 -4.32 -9.99 -13.08
CA ILE A 2 -5.68 -9.47 -12.92
C ILE A 2 -5.89 -8.31 -13.88
N ASP A 3 -7.02 -8.27 -14.59
CA ASP A 3 -7.40 -7.19 -15.48
C ASP A 3 -8.89 -6.88 -15.26
N LEU A 4 -9.15 -5.74 -14.64
CA LEU A 4 -10.49 -5.21 -14.40
C LEU A 4 -10.79 -4.21 -15.50
N LYS A 5 -11.92 -4.38 -16.23
CA LYS A 5 -12.30 -3.50 -17.32
C LYS A 5 -13.67 -2.91 -17.08
N HIS A 6 -13.70 -1.59 -16.96
CA HIS A 6 -14.94 -0.81 -16.83
C HIS A 6 -15.87 -1.30 -15.71
N ILE A 7 -15.26 -1.66 -14.55
CA ILE A 7 -16.01 -2.19 -13.41
C ILE A 7 -16.85 -1.11 -12.76
N SER A 8 -18.15 -1.37 -12.70
CA SER A 8 -19.06 -0.56 -11.89
C SER A 8 -19.84 -1.46 -10.93
N VAL A 9 -20.03 -0.97 -9.69
CA VAL A 9 -20.85 -1.64 -8.68
C VAL A 9 -21.82 -0.64 -8.10
N VAL A 10 -23.11 -0.90 -8.33
CA VAL A 10 -24.22 -0.09 -7.86
C VAL A 10 -25.04 -0.90 -6.88
N PHE A 11 -25.21 -0.39 -5.67
CA PHE A 11 -26.11 -0.93 -4.67
C PHE A 11 -27.44 -0.19 -4.73
N GLU A 12 -28.52 -0.93 -4.58
CA GLU A 12 -29.86 -0.36 -4.44
C GLU A 12 -30.41 -0.69 -3.05
N LYS A 13 -30.70 0.37 -2.27
CA LYS A 13 -31.30 0.26 -0.93
C LYS A 13 -32.37 1.33 -0.79
N ASP A 14 -33.55 0.94 -0.33
CA ASP A 14 -34.68 1.85 -0.08
C ASP A 14 -35.01 2.77 -1.27
N ARG A 15 -34.95 2.21 -2.49
CA ARG A 15 -35.12 2.93 -3.79
C ARG A 15 -34.08 4.03 -4.06
N LYS A 16 -33.01 4.07 -3.27
CA LYS A 16 -31.84 4.93 -3.55
C LYS A 16 -30.72 4.10 -4.15
N ARG A 17 -30.13 4.61 -5.22
CA ARG A 17 -28.96 4.01 -5.85
C ARG A 17 -27.69 4.64 -5.26
N PHE A 18 -26.74 3.81 -4.91
CA PHE A 18 -25.40 4.22 -4.47
C PHE A 18 -24.36 3.50 -5.32
N THR A 19 -23.57 4.27 -6.07
CA THR A 19 -22.47 3.76 -6.87
C THR A 19 -21.24 3.67 -5.98
N ALA A 20 -20.84 2.45 -5.64
CA ALA A 20 -19.68 2.18 -4.79
C ALA A 20 -18.37 2.06 -5.58
N VAL A 21 -18.46 1.63 -6.85
CA VAL A 21 -17.34 1.61 -7.82
C VAL A 21 -17.92 2.13 -9.13
N ASP A 22 -17.23 3.07 -9.76
CA ASP A 22 -17.69 3.80 -10.92
C ASP A 22 -16.65 3.78 -12.04
N ASP A 23 -16.86 2.93 -13.04
CA ASP A 23 -16.07 2.79 -14.27
C ASP A 23 -14.55 2.58 -14.01
N VAL A 24 -14.21 1.67 -13.11
CA VAL A 24 -12.82 1.39 -12.76
C VAL A 24 -12.21 0.39 -13.74
N SER A 25 -11.09 0.77 -14.36
CA SER A 25 -10.20 -0.14 -15.09
C SER A 25 -8.84 -0.21 -14.40
N LEU A 26 -8.37 -1.43 -14.09
CA LEU A 26 -7.16 -1.65 -13.32
C LEU A 26 -6.47 -2.94 -13.73
N LYS A 27 -5.15 -2.89 -13.91
CA LYS A 27 -4.33 -4.05 -14.24
C LYS A 27 -3.30 -4.34 -13.16
N VAL A 28 -3.23 -5.61 -12.72
CA VAL A 28 -2.21 -6.10 -11.79
C VAL A 28 -1.43 -7.21 -12.47
N ASP A 29 -0.12 -7.06 -12.57
CA ASP A 29 0.74 -8.04 -13.20
C ASP A 29 1.10 -9.19 -12.24
N GLU A 30 1.63 -10.28 -12.79
CA GLU A 30 2.06 -11.44 -11.99
C GLU A 30 3.25 -11.05 -11.09
N GLY A 31 3.19 -11.42 -9.82
CA GLY A 31 4.23 -11.12 -8.84
C GLY A 31 4.15 -9.72 -8.23
N ASP A 32 3.25 -8.85 -8.69
CA ASP A 32 3.06 -7.54 -8.07
C ASP A 32 2.57 -7.66 -6.61
N VAL A 33 3.02 -6.73 -5.79
CA VAL A 33 2.34 -6.33 -4.55
C VAL A 33 1.67 -4.99 -4.83
N PHE A 34 0.40 -5.05 -5.19
CA PHE A 34 -0.36 -3.91 -5.66
C PHE A 34 -1.18 -3.29 -4.52
N GLY A 35 -0.90 -2.03 -4.18
CA GLY A 35 -1.64 -1.26 -3.19
C GLY A 35 -2.87 -0.57 -3.77
N ILE A 36 -4.00 -0.63 -3.08
CA ILE A 36 -5.18 0.20 -3.36
C ILE A 36 -5.45 1.05 -2.12
N VAL A 37 -5.22 2.36 -2.23
CA VAL A 37 -5.40 3.31 -1.13
C VAL A 37 -6.57 4.24 -1.37
N GLY A 38 -7.10 4.81 -0.30
CA GLY A 38 -8.21 5.76 -0.33
C GLY A 38 -8.84 5.88 1.05
N TYR A 39 -9.57 6.94 1.30
CA TYR A 39 -10.30 7.13 2.56
C TYR A 39 -11.42 6.08 2.75
N SER A 40 -11.94 6.01 3.97
CA SER A 40 -13.10 5.15 4.26
C SER A 40 -14.28 5.54 3.35
N GLY A 41 -14.94 4.54 2.75
CA GLY A 41 -16.03 4.77 1.80
C GLY A 41 -15.60 5.00 0.35
N ALA A 42 -14.31 5.05 0.00
CA ALA A 42 -13.84 5.24 -1.38
C ALA A 42 -14.14 4.07 -2.34
N GLY A 43 -14.70 2.94 -1.85
CA GLY A 43 -15.06 1.80 -2.70
C GLY A 43 -14.05 0.65 -2.73
N LYS A 44 -12.91 0.76 -2.04
CA LYS A 44 -11.78 -0.19 -2.08
C LYS A 44 -12.17 -1.64 -1.82
N SER A 45 -12.81 -1.92 -0.67
CA SER A 45 -13.25 -3.28 -0.32
C SER A 45 -14.27 -3.84 -1.30
N THR A 46 -15.13 -2.99 -1.87
CA THR A 46 -16.06 -3.38 -2.93
C THR A 46 -15.29 -3.79 -4.17
N LEU A 47 -14.33 -2.98 -4.62
CA LEU A 47 -13.51 -3.25 -5.80
C LEU A 47 -12.72 -4.57 -5.64
N VAL A 48 -12.03 -4.78 -4.52
CA VAL A 48 -11.27 -6.04 -4.30
C VAL A 48 -12.17 -7.26 -4.27
N ARG A 49 -13.38 -7.15 -3.70
CA ARG A 49 -14.33 -8.26 -3.70
C ARG A 49 -14.92 -8.55 -5.07
N THR A 50 -14.77 -7.68 -6.06
CA THR A 50 -15.10 -8.01 -7.46
C THR A 50 -14.07 -8.94 -8.08
N ILE A 51 -12.80 -8.85 -7.71
CA ILE A 51 -11.72 -9.69 -8.26
C ILE A 51 -12.03 -11.19 -8.09
N ASN A 52 -12.64 -11.57 -6.96
CA ASN A 52 -13.05 -12.94 -6.71
C ASN A 52 -14.57 -13.14 -6.84
N LEU A 53 -15.28 -12.15 -7.36
CA LEU A 53 -16.74 -12.11 -7.50
C LEU A 53 -17.52 -12.40 -6.21
N LEU A 54 -16.91 -12.18 -5.01
CA LEU A 54 -17.70 -12.15 -3.76
C LEU A 54 -18.72 -11.00 -3.80
N GLN A 55 -18.37 -9.92 -4.50
CA GLN A 55 -19.27 -8.88 -4.92
C GLN A 55 -19.27 -8.88 -6.46
N PRO A 56 -20.32 -9.40 -7.13
CA PRO A 56 -20.42 -9.30 -8.58
C PRO A 56 -20.50 -7.85 -9.01
N PRO A 57 -19.82 -7.44 -10.10
CA PRO A 57 -19.99 -6.11 -10.67
C PRO A 57 -21.39 -5.96 -11.28
N THR A 58 -21.89 -4.73 -11.34
CA THR A 58 -23.12 -4.38 -12.08
C THR A 58 -22.85 -4.35 -13.57
N SER A 59 -21.63 -3.93 -13.95
CA SER A 59 -21.14 -3.94 -15.34
C SER A 59 -19.62 -4.04 -15.36
N GLY A 60 -19.06 -4.43 -16.50
CA GLY A 60 -17.62 -4.61 -16.72
C GLY A 60 -17.20 -6.08 -16.68
N GLU A 61 -15.91 -6.33 -16.98
CA GLU A 61 -15.30 -7.66 -17.08
C GLU A 61 -14.26 -7.84 -15.98
N VAL A 62 -14.23 -9.04 -15.37
CA VAL A 62 -13.24 -9.42 -14.35
C VAL A 62 -12.39 -10.56 -14.91
N ILE A 63 -11.26 -10.21 -15.49
CA ILE A 63 -10.34 -11.18 -16.10
C ILE A 63 -9.26 -11.56 -15.10
N VAL A 64 -9.17 -12.84 -14.76
CA VAL A 64 -8.14 -13.39 -13.88
C VAL A 64 -7.43 -14.55 -14.57
N ASN A 65 -6.10 -14.46 -14.69
CA ASN A 65 -5.29 -15.42 -15.44
C ASN A 65 -5.75 -15.63 -16.89
N GLY A 66 -6.26 -14.56 -17.55
CA GLY A 66 -6.72 -14.59 -18.93
C GLY A 66 -8.14 -15.15 -19.11
N GLU A 67 -8.88 -15.44 -18.03
CA GLU A 67 -10.25 -15.96 -18.09
C GLU A 67 -11.21 -14.96 -17.43
N ASP A 68 -12.29 -14.64 -18.11
CA ASP A 68 -13.35 -13.78 -17.54
C ASP A 68 -14.20 -14.56 -16.54
N LEU A 69 -14.07 -14.18 -15.26
CA LEU A 69 -14.80 -14.84 -14.17
C LEU A 69 -16.30 -14.52 -14.19
N THR A 70 -16.71 -13.41 -14.82
CA THR A 70 -18.12 -12.98 -14.83
C THR A 70 -18.99 -13.91 -15.69
N GLU A 71 -18.40 -14.58 -16.67
CA GLU A 71 -19.08 -15.51 -17.57
C GLU A 71 -19.12 -16.95 -17.07
N LEU A 72 -18.40 -17.26 -15.97
CA LEU A 72 -18.24 -18.64 -15.52
C LEU A 72 -19.50 -19.18 -14.81
N PRO A 73 -19.87 -20.44 -15.09
CA PRO A 73 -20.86 -21.15 -14.29
C PRO A 73 -20.42 -21.23 -12.81
N VAL A 74 -21.40 -21.21 -11.90
CA VAL A 74 -21.15 -21.21 -10.44
C VAL A 74 -20.17 -22.30 -9.98
N LYS A 75 -20.24 -23.49 -10.59
CA LYS A 75 -19.37 -24.64 -10.23
C LYS A 75 -17.92 -24.35 -10.60
N GLU A 76 -17.67 -23.78 -11.78
CA GLU A 76 -16.31 -23.43 -12.24
C GLU A 76 -15.78 -22.24 -11.48
N LEU A 77 -16.57 -21.19 -11.27
CA LEU A 77 -16.22 -20.06 -10.44
C LEU A 77 -15.75 -20.47 -9.03
N ARG A 78 -16.44 -21.47 -8.41
CA ARG A 78 -15.99 -22.03 -7.11
C ARG A 78 -14.59 -22.64 -7.18
N GLN A 79 -14.21 -23.26 -8.28
CA GLN A 79 -12.87 -23.83 -8.45
C GLN A 79 -11.82 -22.71 -8.64
N ARG A 80 -12.16 -21.65 -9.42
CA ARG A 80 -11.25 -20.49 -9.60
C ARG A 80 -11.03 -19.74 -8.30
N ARG A 81 -12.08 -19.54 -7.50
CA ARG A 81 -12.00 -18.91 -6.16
C ARG A 81 -11.05 -19.63 -5.21
N LYS A 82 -10.85 -20.95 -5.32
CA LYS A 82 -9.87 -21.69 -4.51
C LYS A 82 -8.43 -21.23 -4.78
N LYS A 83 -8.17 -20.67 -5.96
CA LYS A 83 -6.85 -20.14 -6.37
C LYS A 83 -6.67 -18.64 -6.09
N ILE A 84 -7.66 -18.02 -5.45
CA ILE A 84 -7.60 -16.63 -4.99
C ILE A 84 -7.81 -16.65 -3.49
N GLY A 85 -6.72 -16.52 -2.73
CA GLY A 85 -6.77 -16.39 -1.27
C GLY A 85 -7.34 -15.04 -0.87
N MET A 86 -8.06 -14.97 0.24
CA MET A 86 -8.56 -13.71 0.78
C MET A 86 -8.35 -13.64 2.29
N ILE A 87 -7.77 -12.51 2.71
CA ILE A 87 -7.59 -12.13 4.11
C ILE A 87 -8.55 -10.98 4.37
N PHE A 88 -9.38 -11.11 5.40
CA PHE A 88 -10.41 -10.15 5.77
C PHE A 88 -9.96 -9.28 6.94
N GLN A 89 -10.50 -8.10 7.05
CA GLN A 89 -10.25 -7.13 8.11
C GLN A 89 -10.42 -7.70 9.53
N HIS A 90 -11.43 -8.54 9.76
CA HIS A 90 -11.74 -9.12 11.07
C HIS A 90 -11.28 -10.57 11.22
N PHE A 91 -10.23 -11.00 10.50
CA PHE A 91 -9.66 -12.36 10.52
C PHE A 91 -10.63 -13.47 10.08
N ASN A 92 -11.90 -13.38 10.42
CA ASN A 92 -12.98 -14.33 10.11
C ASN A 92 -12.62 -15.79 10.46
N LEU A 93 -11.96 -16.00 11.61
CA LEU A 93 -11.62 -17.33 12.10
C LEU A 93 -12.85 -18.03 12.67
N MET A 94 -12.92 -19.34 12.48
CA MET A 94 -13.97 -20.19 13.05
C MET A 94 -13.66 -20.45 14.53
N ASN A 95 -14.40 -19.79 15.43
CA ASN A 95 -14.17 -19.84 16.88
C ASN A 95 -14.35 -21.22 17.50
N ALA A 96 -15.18 -22.08 16.87
CA ALA A 96 -15.44 -23.46 17.31
C ALA A 96 -14.37 -24.46 16.82
N ARG A 97 -13.36 -24.01 16.06
CA ARG A 97 -12.27 -24.86 15.56
C ARG A 97 -10.94 -24.42 16.14
N THR A 98 -10.04 -25.38 16.32
CA THR A 98 -8.65 -25.09 16.64
C THR A 98 -7.99 -24.31 15.51
N ILE A 99 -6.78 -23.80 15.76
CA ILE A 99 -5.98 -23.11 14.74
C ILE A 99 -5.67 -24.03 13.56
N LEU A 100 -5.22 -25.25 13.82
CA LEU A 100 -5.04 -26.29 12.79
C LEU A 100 -6.34 -26.55 12.05
N GLY A 101 -7.48 -26.68 12.77
CA GLY A 101 -8.80 -26.89 12.16
C GLY A 101 -9.26 -25.74 11.25
N ASN A 102 -8.83 -24.50 11.53
CA ASN A 102 -9.06 -23.35 10.66
C ASN A 102 -8.29 -23.46 9.34
N VAL A 103 -7.03 -23.90 9.38
CA VAL A 103 -6.18 -24.07 8.18
C VAL A 103 -6.56 -25.32 7.38
N LEU A 104 -7.02 -26.38 8.04
CA LEU A 104 -7.53 -27.58 7.38
C LEU A 104 -8.85 -27.36 6.64
N TYR A 105 -9.66 -26.40 7.07
CA TYR A 105 -11.01 -26.21 6.53
C TYR A 105 -11.05 -25.99 5.00
N PRO A 106 -10.22 -25.15 4.37
CA PRO A 106 -10.19 -25.03 2.91
C PRO A 106 -9.79 -26.31 2.17
N LEU A 107 -9.08 -27.23 2.84
CA LEU A 107 -8.58 -28.48 2.26
C LEU A 107 -9.61 -29.62 2.31
N LYS A 108 -10.79 -29.44 2.93
CA LYS A 108 -11.78 -30.50 3.13
C LYS A 108 -12.18 -31.24 1.83
N ASP A 109 -12.30 -30.47 0.73
CA ASP A 109 -12.71 -30.98 -0.59
C ASP A 109 -11.51 -31.24 -1.53
N SER A 110 -10.29 -31.32 -0.99
CA SER A 110 -9.09 -31.68 -1.78
C SER A 110 -8.97 -33.21 -1.91
N THR A 111 -8.18 -33.63 -2.89
CA THR A 111 -7.89 -35.08 -3.12
C THR A 111 -6.83 -35.63 -2.18
N LEU A 112 -6.23 -34.82 -1.32
CA LEU A 112 -5.21 -35.19 -0.36
C LEU A 112 -5.79 -36.14 0.71
N SER A 113 -5.00 -37.09 1.17
CA SER A 113 -5.30 -37.88 2.37
C SER A 113 -5.32 -36.98 3.63
N ASP A 114 -5.93 -37.44 4.70
CA ASP A 114 -6.02 -36.66 5.94
C ASP A 114 -4.62 -36.38 6.54
N ALA A 115 -3.68 -37.33 6.45
CA ALA A 115 -2.30 -37.12 6.88
C ALA A 115 -1.57 -36.06 6.04
N GLU A 116 -1.80 -36.03 4.72
CA GLU A 116 -1.21 -35.01 3.83
C GLU A 116 -1.83 -33.62 4.10
N LYS A 117 -3.14 -33.55 4.34
CA LYS A 117 -3.81 -32.31 4.73
C LYS A 117 -3.24 -31.76 6.04
N GLU A 118 -3.09 -32.60 7.04
CA GLU A 118 -2.55 -32.20 8.35
C GLU A 118 -1.11 -31.73 8.23
N LYS A 119 -0.25 -32.49 7.51
CA LYS A 119 1.11 -32.09 7.23
C LYS A 119 1.16 -30.71 6.55
N LYS A 120 0.37 -30.51 5.48
CA LYS A 120 0.32 -29.25 4.75
C LYS A 120 -0.14 -28.10 5.65
N ALA A 121 -1.17 -28.31 6.47
CA ALA A 121 -1.66 -27.29 7.39
C ALA A 121 -0.60 -26.93 8.43
N MET A 122 0.13 -27.91 8.98
CA MET A 122 1.25 -27.67 9.91
C MET A 122 2.41 -26.92 9.25
N ASP A 123 2.77 -27.29 8.01
CA ASP A 123 3.81 -26.59 7.25
C ASP A 123 3.43 -25.12 7.00
N LEU A 124 2.15 -24.83 6.70
CA LEU A 124 1.65 -23.46 6.57
C LEU A 124 1.67 -22.69 7.90
N LEU A 125 1.31 -23.33 9.03
CA LEU A 125 1.43 -22.72 10.35
C LEU A 125 2.89 -22.42 10.71
N ARG A 126 3.84 -23.28 10.34
CA ARG A 126 5.28 -23.06 10.49
C ARG A 126 5.75 -21.89 9.61
N LEU A 127 5.30 -21.85 8.34
CA LEU A 127 5.63 -20.78 7.39
C LEU A 127 5.24 -19.39 7.92
N VAL A 128 4.11 -19.28 8.59
CA VAL A 128 3.67 -18.02 9.22
C VAL A 128 4.16 -17.85 10.67
N GLY A 129 4.89 -18.81 11.24
CA GLY A 129 5.51 -18.75 12.56
C GLY A 129 4.51 -18.82 13.72
N ILE A 130 3.60 -19.83 13.71
CA ILE A 130 2.59 -20.04 14.76
C ILE A 130 2.24 -21.52 14.98
N GLU A 131 3.13 -22.43 14.60
CA GLU A 131 2.88 -23.88 14.72
C GLU A 131 2.65 -24.36 16.17
N GLU A 132 3.27 -23.70 17.14
CA GLU A 132 3.11 -24.03 18.57
C GLU A 132 1.69 -23.82 19.10
N LYS A 133 0.88 -23.04 18.35
CA LYS A 133 -0.54 -22.77 18.67
C LYS A 133 -1.52 -23.62 17.88
N ALA A 134 -1.08 -24.65 17.16
CA ALA A 134 -1.92 -25.45 16.27
C ALA A 134 -3.19 -26.01 16.97
N HIS A 135 -3.08 -26.40 18.21
CA HIS A 135 -4.18 -26.97 19.01
C HIS A 135 -4.95 -25.97 19.87
N SER A 136 -4.51 -24.69 19.92
CA SER A 136 -5.23 -23.60 20.59
C SER A 136 -6.47 -23.16 19.79
N TYR A 137 -7.33 -22.37 20.42
CA TYR A 137 -8.52 -21.79 19.80
C TYR A 137 -8.30 -20.29 19.51
N PRO A 138 -9.03 -19.69 18.53
CA PRO A 138 -8.86 -18.27 18.18
C PRO A 138 -8.97 -17.29 19.36
N ARG A 139 -9.81 -17.59 20.36
CA ARG A 139 -9.98 -16.74 21.56
C ARG A 139 -8.70 -16.61 22.40
N GLU A 140 -7.76 -17.56 22.26
CA GLU A 140 -6.50 -17.64 23.02
C GLU A 140 -5.36 -16.90 22.34
N LEU A 141 -5.62 -16.29 21.17
CA LEU A 141 -4.61 -15.65 20.33
C LEU A 141 -4.71 -14.12 20.36
N SER A 142 -3.55 -13.46 20.29
CA SER A 142 -3.47 -12.02 20.00
C SER A 142 -3.96 -11.69 18.60
N GLY A 143 -4.20 -10.40 18.29
CA GLY A 143 -4.61 -9.95 16.96
C GLY A 143 -3.62 -10.37 15.87
N GLY A 144 -2.33 -10.15 16.08
CA GLY A 144 -1.29 -10.54 15.12
C GLY A 144 -1.19 -12.06 14.92
N GLN A 145 -1.38 -12.85 15.97
CA GLN A 145 -1.44 -14.30 15.87
C GLN A 145 -2.67 -14.76 15.06
N LYS A 146 -3.85 -14.16 15.31
CA LYS A 146 -5.05 -14.42 14.49
C LYS A 146 -4.82 -14.10 13.02
N GLN A 147 -4.11 -13.00 12.73
CA GLN A 147 -3.78 -12.61 11.37
C GLN A 147 -2.85 -13.62 10.69
N ARG A 148 -1.83 -14.13 11.37
CA ARG A 148 -0.97 -15.20 10.86
C ARG A 148 -1.76 -16.45 10.51
N VAL A 149 -2.73 -16.85 11.34
CA VAL A 149 -3.64 -17.97 11.04
C VAL A 149 -4.52 -17.68 9.82
N ALA A 150 -5.06 -16.46 9.71
CA ALA A 150 -5.85 -16.05 8.54
C ALA A 150 -5.03 -16.13 7.24
N ILE A 151 -3.75 -15.72 7.29
CA ILE A 151 -2.81 -15.87 6.18
C ILE A 151 -2.58 -17.35 5.84
N ALA A 152 -2.23 -18.20 6.83
CA ALA A 152 -2.02 -19.63 6.61
C ALA A 152 -3.26 -20.30 5.98
N ARG A 153 -4.46 -19.97 6.48
CA ARG A 153 -5.71 -20.46 5.91
C ARG A 153 -5.93 -20.01 4.47
N ALA A 154 -5.60 -18.76 4.14
CA ALA A 154 -5.74 -18.22 2.79
C ALA A 154 -4.79 -18.93 1.80
N LEU A 155 -3.62 -19.38 2.26
CA LEU A 155 -2.62 -20.08 1.47
C LEU A 155 -2.93 -21.58 1.27
N ALA A 156 -3.88 -22.16 2.00
CA ALA A 156 -4.10 -23.61 2.05
C ALA A 156 -4.34 -24.28 0.69
N ASN A 157 -4.97 -23.59 -0.26
CA ASN A 157 -5.24 -24.11 -1.61
C ASN A 157 -4.19 -23.71 -2.66
N ASP A 158 -2.98 -23.35 -2.26
CA ASP A 158 -1.90 -22.87 -3.13
C ASP A 158 -2.41 -21.79 -4.10
N PRO A 159 -2.90 -20.65 -3.59
CA PRO A 159 -3.38 -19.58 -4.43
C PRO A 159 -2.22 -18.94 -5.17
N LYS A 160 -2.51 -18.34 -6.34
CA LYS A 160 -1.58 -17.46 -7.06
C LYS A 160 -1.81 -15.99 -6.74
N ILE A 161 -2.99 -15.68 -6.24
CA ILE A 161 -3.42 -14.32 -5.89
C ILE A 161 -3.84 -14.31 -4.43
N LEU A 162 -3.41 -13.29 -3.69
CA LEU A 162 -3.79 -13.04 -2.31
C LEU A 162 -4.42 -11.64 -2.21
N LEU A 163 -5.69 -11.58 -1.87
CA LEU A 163 -6.43 -10.34 -1.65
C LEU A 163 -6.42 -10.01 -0.15
N CYS A 164 -5.94 -8.84 0.21
CA CYS A 164 -5.82 -8.38 1.60
C CYS A 164 -6.76 -7.16 1.81
N ASP A 165 -7.93 -7.41 2.39
CA ASP A 165 -8.93 -6.37 2.69
C ASP A 165 -8.66 -5.81 4.09
N GLU A 166 -7.92 -4.68 4.17
CA GLU A 166 -7.51 -4.02 5.41
C GLU A 166 -6.88 -4.97 6.44
N ALA A 167 -5.98 -5.81 5.99
CA ALA A 167 -5.41 -6.92 6.75
C ALA A 167 -4.60 -6.50 8.00
N THR A 168 -4.32 -5.21 8.20
CA THR A 168 -3.53 -4.69 9.32
C THR A 168 -4.25 -3.66 10.18
N SER A 169 -5.43 -3.19 9.79
CA SER A 169 -6.14 -2.06 10.43
C SER A 169 -6.52 -2.31 11.91
N ALA A 170 -6.58 -3.57 12.35
CA ALA A 170 -6.90 -3.93 13.73
C ALA A 170 -5.67 -4.31 14.58
N LEU A 171 -4.47 -3.98 14.10
CA LEU A 171 -3.20 -4.38 14.73
C LEU A 171 -2.43 -3.15 15.25
N ASP A 172 -1.59 -3.37 16.25
CA ASP A 172 -0.64 -2.35 16.68
C ASP A 172 0.48 -2.15 15.64
N PRO A 173 1.19 -0.99 15.64
CA PRO A 173 2.17 -0.66 14.61
C PRO A 173 3.30 -1.69 14.44
N ARG A 174 3.83 -2.27 15.54
CA ARG A 174 4.89 -3.28 15.47
C ARG A 174 4.39 -4.57 14.84
N THR A 175 3.20 -4.99 15.21
CA THR A 175 2.55 -6.17 14.63
C THR A 175 2.22 -5.94 13.16
N THR A 176 1.72 -4.74 12.78
CA THR A 176 1.48 -4.34 11.40
C THR A 176 2.73 -4.53 10.55
N THR A 177 3.87 -3.94 10.93
CA THR A 177 5.15 -4.10 10.21
C THR A 177 5.53 -5.58 10.08
N SER A 178 5.40 -6.37 11.13
CA SER A 178 5.70 -7.81 11.10
C SER A 178 4.82 -8.59 10.11
N ILE A 179 3.53 -8.25 9.99
CA ILE A 179 2.60 -8.87 9.04
C ILE A 179 2.91 -8.42 7.60
N LEU A 180 3.22 -7.14 7.38
CA LEU A 180 3.61 -6.63 6.07
C LEU A 180 4.89 -7.31 5.57
N HIS A 181 5.92 -7.44 6.41
CA HIS A 181 7.14 -8.17 6.06
C HIS A 181 6.88 -9.65 5.77
N LEU A 182 5.97 -10.29 6.51
CA LEU A 182 5.53 -11.65 6.21
C LEU A 182 4.91 -11.72 4.81
N LEU A 183 3.99 -10.83 4.45
CA LEU A 183 3.37 -10.77 3.13
C LEU A 183 4.41 -10.55 2.02
N LYS A 184 5.34 -9.61 2.21
CA LYS A 184 6.45 -9.35 1.26
C LYS A 184 7.33 -10.57 1.05
N ARG A 185 7.66 -11.30 2.13
CA ARG A 185 8.41 -12.56 2.06
C ARG A 185 7.63 -13.63 1.29
N LEU A 186 6.34 -13.83 1.60
CA LEU A 186 5.48 -14.79 0.90
C LEU A 186 5.33 -14.46 -0.59
N ASN A 187 5.21 -13.17 -0.96
CA ASN A 187 5.22 -12.75 -2.36
C ASN A 187 6.48 -13.24 -3.07
N LYS A 188 7.67 -13.00 -2.50
CA LYS A 188 8.96 -13.40 -3.09
C LYS A 188 9.16 -14.92 -3.12
N GLU A 189 8.91 -15.63 -2.01
CA GLU A 189 9.17 -17.07 -1.89
C GLU A 189 8.18 -17.93 -2.69
N MET A 190 6.92 -17.50 -2.81
CA MET A 190 5.86 -18.27 -3.45
C MET A 190 5.41 -17.69 -4.80
N ASN A 191 6.05 -16.63 -5.28
CA ASN A 191 5.65 -15.85 -6.48
C ASN A 191 4.16 -15.49 -6.47
N LEU A 192 3.68 -15.00 -5.30
CA LEU A 192 2.29 -14.60 -5.11
C LEU A 192 2.06 -13.20 -5.67
N THR A 193 0.95 -13.01 -6.39
CA THR A 193 0.44 -11.66 -6.67
C THR A 193 -0.42 -11.22 -5.50
N ILE A 194 -0.12 -10.09 -4.88
CA ILE A 194 -0.82 -9.57 -3.71
C ILE A 194 -1.55 -8.28 -4.08
N VAL A 195 -2.83 -8.18 -3.73
CA VAL A 195 -3.59 -6.92 -3.78
C VAL A 195 -3.89 -6.51 -2.34
N LEU A 196 -3.30 -5.41 -1.91
CA LEU A 196 -3.42 -4.87 -0.56
C LEU A 196 -4.33 -3.65 -0.54
N ILE A 197 -5.45 -3.73 0.19
CA ILE A 197 -6.25 -2.54 0.51
C ILE A 197 -5.83 -1.99 1.85
N THR A 198 -5.63 -0.69 1.91
CA THR A 198 -5.37 0.04 3.13
C THR A 198 -5.77 1.51 2.99
N HIS A 199 -5.96 2.20 4.10
CA HIS A 199 -6.02 3.66 4.17
C HIS A 199 -4.67 4.23 4.67
N GLU A 200 -3.69 3.38 4.96
CA GLU A 200 -2.37 3.75 5.47
C GLU A 200 -1.32 3.71 4.35
N MET A 201 -0.89 4.88 3.87
CA MET A 201 0.14 4.97 2.83
C MET A 201 1.48 4.40 3.29
N GLN A 202 1.76 4.39 4.60
CA GLN A 202 2.95 3.77 5.17
C GLN A 202 2.99 2.25 4.90
N ALA A 203 1.85 1.56 5.00
CA ALA A 203 1.78 0.13 4.69
C ALA A 203 2.06 -0.17 3.20
N VAL A 204 1.58 0.72 2.31
CA VAL A 204 1.87 0.64 0.87
C VAL A 204 3.34 0.84 0.59
N LYS A 205 3.95 1.88 1.17
CA LYS A 205 5.37 2.20 1.07
C LYS A 205 6.26 1.02 1.47
N GLU A 206 5.86 0.27 2.50
CA GLU A 206 6.63 -0.83 3.08
C GLU A 206 6.75 -2.03 2.14
N ILE A 207 5.69 -2.38 1.39
CA ILE A 207 5.69 -3.65 0.65
C ILE A 207 5.25 -3.57 -0.81
N CYS A 208 4.54 -2.53 -1.24
CA CYS A 208 4.00 -2.45 -2.60
C CYS A 208 5.03 -1.97 -3.61
N ASN A 209 4.89 -2.43 -4.87
CA ASN A 209 5.63 -1.91 -6.02
C ASN A 209 4.76 -1.07 -6.96
N LYS A 210 3.44 -1.24 -6.91
CA LYS A 210 2.47 -0.43 -7.65
C LYS A 210 1.33 0.00 -6.75
N VAL A 211 0.71 1.12 -7.08
CA VAL A 211 -0.36 1.74 -6.28
C VAL A 211 -1.45 2.29 -7.18
N ALA A 212 -2.69 2.15 -6.73
CA ALA A 212 -3.84 2.90 -7.22
C ALA A 212 -4.47 3.68 -6.07
N VAL A 213 -4.77 4.95 -6.31
CA VAL A 213 -5.45 5.84 -5.37
C VAL A 213 -6.92 5.91 -5.77
N MET A 214 -7.81 5.63 -4.83
CA MET A 214 -9.26 5.66 -5.04
C MET A 214 -9.92 6.79 -4.27
N GLU A 215 -10.80 7.49 -4.96
CA GLU A 215 -11.70 8.51 -4.41
C GLU A 215 -13.09 8.38 -5.01
N SER A 216 -14.13 8.42 -4.16
CA SER A 216 -15.54 8.46 -4.60
C SER A 216 -15.90 7.37 -5.62
N GLY A 217 -15.37 6.15 -5.44
CA GLY A 217 -15.65 5.00 -6.30
C GLY A 217 -14.78 4.90 -7.55
N ARG A 218 -13.88 5.84 -7.80
CA ARG A 218 -13.01 5.89 -8.99
C ARG A 218 -11.54 5.71 -8.63
N VAL A 219 -10.75 5.19 -9.55
CA VAL A 219 -9.29 5.28 -9.50
C VAL A 219 -8.89 6.62 -10.10
N VAL A 220 -8.36 7.51 -9.29
CA VAL A 220 -7.97 8.86 -9.71
C VAL A 220 -6.52 8.92 -10.15
N GLU A 221 -5.65 8.11 -9.55
CA GLU A 221 -4.25 8.00 -9.94
C GLU A 221 -3.75 6.57 -9.75
N SER A 222 -2.85 6.10 -10.65
CA SER A 222 -2.22 4.79 -10.54
C SER A 222 -0.85 4.79 -11.23
N GLY A 223 0.11 4.08 -10.64
CA GLY A 223 1.48 4.01 -11.17
C GLY A 223 2.39 3.12 -10.33
N SER A 224 3.69 3.19 -10.61
CA SER A 224 4.70 2.60 -9.74
C SER A 224 4.70 3.31 -8.37
N LEU A 225 5.14 2.62 -7.33
CA LEU A 225 5.28 3.23 -6.00
C LEU A 225 6.16 4.48 -6.07
N ILE A 226 7.25 4.41 -6.82
CA ILE A 226 8.20 5.51 -6.99
C ILE A 226 7.52 6.71 -7.64
N ASP A 227 6.77 6.53 -8.74
CA ASP A 227 6.10 7.62 -9.43
C ASP A 227 5.08 8.33 -8.53
N ILE A 228 4.28 7.56 -7.79
CA ILE A 228 3.26 8.08 -6.86
C ILE A 228 3.88 8.89 -5.73
N PHE A 229 5.02 8.45 -5.18
CA PHE A 229 5.70 9.19 -4.11
C PHE A 229 6.53 10.36 -4.63
N ALA A 230 7.14 10.20 -5.80
CA ALA A 230 8.00 11.22 -6.39
C ALA A 230 7.22 12.40 -6.97
N ASN A 231 6.14 12.11 -7.70
CA ASN A 231 5.41 13.11 -8.46
C ASN A 231 3.90 12.87 -8.41
N PRO A 232 3.27 12.96 -7.22
CA PRO A 232 1.83 12.82 -7.06
C PRO A 232 1.13 13.95 -7.83
N LYS A 233 0.16 13.60 -8.69
CA LYS A 233 -0.54 14.54 -9.56
C LYS A 233 -1.84 15.02 -8.94
N GLU A 234 -2.60 14.09 -8.36
CA GLU A 234 -3.90 14.37 -7.78
C GLU A 234 -3.76 14.89 -6.34
N GLU A 235 -4.63 15.82 -5.95
CA GLU A 235 -4.61 16.43 -4.61
C GLU A 235 -4.69 15.38 -3.50
N ILE A 236 -5.59 14.42 -3.64
CA ILE A 236 -5.72 13.32 -2.67
C ILE A 236 -4.46 12.47 -2.57
N THR A 237 -3.76 12.23 -3.68
CA THR A 237 -2.48 11.52 -3.70
C THR A 237 -1.41 12.29 -2.95
N GLN A 238 -1.35 13.61 -3.16
CA GLN A 238 -0.44 14.50 -2.42
C GLN A 238 -0.70 14.45 -0.92
N GLN A 239 -1.97 14.50 -0.49
CA GLN A 239 -2.35 14.38 0.91
C GLN A 239 -1.89 13.05 1.52
N PHE A 240 -2.08 11.92 0.82
CA PHE A 240 -1.60 10.61 1.30
C PHE A 240 -0.08 10.54 1.41
N VAL A 241 0.66 11.07 0.42
CA VAL A 241 2.13 11.10 0.43
C VAL A 241 2.65 12.04 1.53
N ASN A 242 2.03 13.20 1.73
CA ASN A 242 2.38 14.14 2.79
C ASN A 242 2.16 13.52 4.18
N THR A 243 1.03 12.85 4.39
CA THR A 243 0.76 12.14 5.66
C THR A 243 1.82 11.07 5.94
N ALA A 244 2.22 10.29 4.91
CA ALA A 244 3.25 9.25 5.06
C ALA A 244 4.65 9.80 5.32
N SER A 245 4.92 11.05 4.98
CA SER A 245 6.20 11.74 5.20
C SER A 245 6.19 12.64 6.44
N HIS A 246 5.11 12.70 7.20
CA HIS A 246 4.89 13.61 8.33
C HIS A 246 5.12 15.10 7.97
N TRP A 247 4.84 15.44 6.72
CA TRP A 247 5.09 16.76 6.17
C TRP A 247 4.35 17.86 6.94
N ASP A 248 3.03 17.70 7.11
CA ASP A 248 2.17 18.71 7.72
C ASP A 248 2.58 18.98 9.18
N GLU A 249 2.85 17.91 9.96
CA GLU A 249 3.34 18.05 11.34
C GLU A 249 4.70 18.78 11.40
N THR A 250 5.55 18.57 10.42
CA THR A 250 6.86 19.22 10.35
C THR A 250 6.71 20.70 10.10
N ILE A 251 5.90 21.09 9.12
CA ILE A 251 5.66 22.49 8.78
C ILE A 251 5.03 23.23 9.97
N ASP A 252 4.03 22.64 10.63
CA ASP A 252 3.39 23.24 11.80
C ASP A 252 4.39 23.51 12.94
N LYS A 253 5.28 22.55 13.23
CA LYS A 253 6.34 22.73 14.24
C LYS A 253 7.35 23.83 13.85
N LEU A 254 7.71 23.93 12.58
CA LEU A 254 8.63 24.98 12.10
C LEU A 254 8.01 26.39 12.23
N LYS A 255 6.70 26.50 11.98
CA LYS A 255 5.93 27.74 12.20
C LYS A 255 5.93 28.16 13.68
N ASP A 256 5.51 27.24 14.54
CA ASP A 256 5.33 27.49 15.98
C ASP A 256 6.63 27.94 16.67
N HIS A 257 7.77 27.47 16.20
CA HIS A 257 9.08 27.76 16.82
C HIS A 257 9.81 28.93 16.16
N GLY A 258 9.28 29.54 15.09
CA GLY A 258 9.86 30.71 14.46
C GLY A 258 11.23 30.47 13.81
N TYR A 259 11.52 29.23 13.37
CA TYR A 259 12.79 28.89 12.70
C TYR A 259 12.94 29.50 11.31
N PHE A 260 11.90 30.11 10.79
CA PHE A 260 11.87 30.71 9.47
C PHE A 260 11.06 32.00 9.48
N ASN A 261 11.58 33.04 8.83
CA ASN A 261 10.86 34.31 8.59
C ASN A 261 10.53 34.42 7.10
N ALA A 262 9.25 34.21 6.76
CA ALA A 262 8.78 34.25 5.38
C ALA A 262 8.90 35.63 4.70
N ASP A 263 9.15 36.70 5.46
CA ASP A 263 9.31 38.08 4.97
C ASP A 263 10.77 38.45 4.70
N ASP A 264 11.72 37.58 5.07
CA ASP A 264 13.14 37.80 4.82
C ASP A 264 13.51 37.38 3.38
N PRO A 265 13.83 38.32 2.46
CA PRO A 265 14.18 37.99 1.09
C PRO A 265 15.53 37.28 0.96
N THR A 266 16.31 37.21 2.04
CA THR A 266 17.61 36.53 2.08
C THR A 266 17.52 35.10 2.58
N SER A 267 16.32 34.61 2.87
CA SER A 267 16.07 33.24 3.29
C SER A 267 14.85 32.64 2.59
N GLU A 268 14.95 31.37 2.17
CA GLU A 268 13.84 30.62 1.61
C GLU A 268 13.78 29.23 2.25
N LEU A 269 12.56 28.80 2.64
CA LEU A 269 12.30 27.43 3.08
C LEU A 269 11.98 26.58 1.86
N ILE A 270 12.73 25.52 1.67
CA ILE A 270 12.67 24.70 0.45
C ILE A 270 12.42 23.24 0.83
N HIS A 271 11.44 22.64 0.20
CA HIS A 271 11.20 21.20 0.22
C HIS A 271 11.97 20.54 -0.92
N LEU A 272 12.86 19.63 -0.58
CA LEU A 272 13.70 18.89 -1.53
C LEU A 272 13.30 17.43 -1.53
N ARG A 273 13.07 16.87 -2.72
CA ARG A 273 12.89 15.44 -2.92
C ARG A 273 13.98 14.89 -3.83
N TYR A 274 14.65 13.85 -3.36
CA TYR A 274 15.73 13.16 -4.07
C TYR A 274 15.28 11.74 -4.40
N ILE A 275 15.54 11.30 -5.63
CA ILE A 275 15.15 9.98 -6.10
C ILE A 275 16.32 9.30 -6.79
N GLY A 276 16.66 8.09 -6.36
CA GLY A 276 17.69 7.29 -6.98
C GLY A 276 19.08 7.94 -6.90
N ALA A 277 19.72 8.13 -8.05
CA ALA A 277 21.09 8.64 -8.12
C ALA A 277 21.26 10.05 -7.53
N SER A 278 20.24 10.90 -7.59
CA SER A 278 20.32 12.25 -7.01
C SER A 278 20.45 12.22 -5.48
N ALA A 279 19.94 11.19 -4.82
CA ALA A 279 20.05 11.02 -3.37
C ALA A 279 21.48 10.69 -2.89
N THR A 280 22.37 10.27 -3.78
CA THR A 280 23.77 9.95 -3.46
C THR A 280 24.76 11.07 -3.78
N ASN A 281 24.32 12.10 -4.48
CA ASN A 281 25.16 13.24 -4.84
C ASN A 281 25.19 14.29 -3.71
N PRO A 282 26.33 14.93 -3.42
CA PRO A 282 26.46 15.92 -2.35
C PRO A 282 25.92 17.30 -2.78
N VAL A 283 24.70 17.36 -3.33
CA VAL A 283 24.13 18.56 -3.97
C VAL A 283 24.06 19.74 -3.00
N LEU A 284 23.71 19.53 -1.72
CA LEU A 284 23.67 20.59 -0.71
C LEU A 284 25.06 21.17 -0.45
N ASN A 285 26.11 20.34 -0.43
CA ASN A 285 27.48 20.83 -0.31
C ASN A 285 27.92 21.66 -1.53
N ASP A 286 27.50 21.23 -2.72
CA ASP A 286 27.77 21.98 -3.96
C ASP A 286 27.06 23.33 -3.97
N VAL A 287 25.85 23.44 -3.43
CA VAL A 287 25.11 24.71 -3.31
C VAL A 287 25.90 25.71 -2.46
N PHE A 288 26.47 25.28 -1.35
CA PHE A 288 27.32 26.14 -0.54
C PHE A 288 28.65 26.53 -1.29
N THR A 289 29.30 25.54 -1.87
CA THR A 289 30.65 25.75 -2.48
C THR A 289 30.60 26.61 -3.72
N LYS A 290 29.56 26.44 -4.57
CA LYS A 290 29.46 27.13 -5.87
C LYS A 290 28.73 28.47 -5.78
N PHE A 291 27.72 28.56 -4.93
CA PHE A 291 26.84 29.73 -4.89
C PHE A 291 26.90 30.51 -3.56
N HIS A 292 27.66 30.01 -2.57
CA HIS A 292 27.78 30.59 -1.23
C HIS A 292 26.44 30.74 -0.50
N VAL A 293 25.46 29.86 -0.85
CA VAL A 293 24.19 29.77 -0.15
C VAL A 293 24.35 28.81 1.01
N LYS A 294 24.11 29.26 2.22
CA LYS A 294 24.07 28.40 3.41
C LYS A 294 22.82 27.54 3.37
N THR A 295 22.96 26.28 3.74
CA THR A 295 21.85 25.34 3.80
C THR A 295 21.76 24.73 5.19
N ASN A 296 20.60 24.85 5.82
CA ASN A 296 20.32 24.25 7.14
C ASN A 296 19.16 23.25 6.99
N ILE A 297 19.44 21.97 7.23
CA ILE A 297 18.41 20.91 7.19
C ILE A 297 17.60 21.02 8.50
N LEU A 298 16.35 21.44 8.40
CA LEU A 298 15.44 21.59 9.55
C LEU A 298 14.70 20.30 9.86
N SER A 299 14.40 19.51 8.85
CA SER A 299 13.76 18.19 8.98
C SER A 299 14.00 17.34 7.75
N GLY A 300 13.87 16.03 7.88
CA GLY A 300 13.84 15.14 6.73
C GLY A 300 14.21 13.69 7.03
N SER A 301 14.01 12.87 6.02
CA SER A 301 14.37 11.45 6.02
C SER A 301 15.00 11.06 4.68
N ILE A 302 15.88 10.06 4.75
CA ILE A 302 16.34 9.32 3.56
C ILE A 302 15.94 7.87 3.79
N GLU A 303 15.11 7.36 2.91
CA GLU A 303 14.50 6.04 3.01
C GLU A 303 14.67 5.28 1.71
N PHE A 304 14.28 4.01 1.66
CA PHE A 304 14.27 3.23 0.43
C PHE A 304 12.82 2.90 0.04
N LEU A 305 12.45 3.31 -1.18
CA LEU A 305 11.23 2.84 -1.84
C LEU A 305 11.63 1.66 -2.71
N GLU A 306 11.24 0.45 -2.34
CA GLU A 306 11.82 -0.78 -2.85
C GLU A 306 13.35 -0.81 -2.60
N ASP A 307 14.17 -0.70 -3.64
CA ASP A 307 15.63 -0.62 -3.55
C ASP A 307 16.17 0.76 -4.01
N VAL A 308 15.28 1.74 -4.23
CA VAL A 308 15.62 3.08 -4.72
C VAL A 308 15.66 4.05 -3.54
N PRO A 309 16.80 4.73 -3.27
CA PRO A 309 16.88 5.74 -2.22
C PRO A 309 15.95 6.92 -2.57
N PHE A 310 15.16 7.31 -1.59
CA PHE A 310 14.23 8.44 -1.64
C PHE A 310 14.51 9.36 -0.45
N GLY A 311 14.94 10.58 -0.75
CA GLY A 311 15.18 11.63 0.24
C GLY A 311 14.05 12.65 0.24
N ASN A 312 13.60 13.03 1.42
CA ASN A 312 12.58 14.05 1.63
C ASN A 312 13.09 15.01 2.72
N LEU A 313 13.54 16.21 2.32
CA LEU A 313 14.19 17.17 3.23
C LEU A 313 13.51 18.53 3.20
N VAL A 314 13.42 19.16 4.37
CA VAL A 314 13.07 20.56 4.53
C VAL A 314 14.34 21.34 4.87
N VAL A 315 14.74 22.23 4.00
CA VAL A 315 16.01 22.94 4.11
C VAL A 315 15.78 24.44 4.03
N LEU A 316 16.34 25.16 4.98
CA LEU A 316 16.42 26.61 4.94
C LEU A 316 17.65 27.02 4.13
N PHE A 317 17.42 27.80 3.07
CA PHE A 317 18.46 28.43 2.28
C PHE A 317 18.65 29.87 2.73
N GLU A 318 19.89 30.27 2.97
CA GLU A 318 20.24 31.63 3.36
C GLU A 318 21.35 32.18 2.42
N GLY A 319 21.07 33.32 1.78
CA GLY A 319 21.99 33.95 0.83
C GLY A 319 21.36 35.15 0.12
N SER A 320 22.06 35.72 -0.84
CA SER A 320 21.43 36.76 -1.68
C SER A 320 20.32 36.14 -2.55
N PRO A 321 19.24 36.87 -2.88
CA PRO A 321 18.15 36.35 -3.72
C PRO A 321 18.63 35.76 -5.05
N ASP A 322 19.62 36.39 -5.69
CA ASP A 322 20.20 35.92 -6.94
C ASP A 322 21.00 34.62 -6.76
N ALA A 323 21.74 34.48 -5.66
CA ALA A 323 22.47 33.25 -5.34
C ALA A 323 21.51 32.08 -5.07
N ILE A 324 20.44 32.32 -4.28
CA ILE A 324 19.41 31.32 -4.02
C ILE A 324 18.74 30.87 -5.33
N LYS A 325 18.42 31.81 -6.22
CA LYS A 325 17.84 31.50 -7.52
C LYS A 325 18.75 30.61 -8.38
N GLN A 326 20.05 30.92 -8.44
CA GLN A 326 21.06 30.12 -9.18
C GLN A 326 21.22 28.74 -8.55
N ALA A 327 21.25 28.64 -7.22
CA ALA A 327 21.34 27.39 -6.48
C ALA A 327 20.12 26.48 -6.76
N LYS A 328 18.91 27.04 -6.76
CA LYS A 328 17.69 26.30 -7.11
C LYS A 328 17.75 25.75 -8.53
N GLN A 329 18.16 26.56 -9.50
CA GLN A 329 18.31 26.11 -10.89
C GLN A 329 19.33 24.98 -11.01
N TYR A 330 20.50 25.10 -10.35
CA TYR A 330 21.50 24.06 -10.32
C TYR A 330 20.95 22.73 -9.77
N MET A 331 20.17 22.78 -8.69
CA MET A 331 19.56 21.57 -8.09
C MET A 331 18.56 20.91 -9.04
N ILE A 332 17.75 21.69 -9.74
CA ILE A 332 16.82 21.20 -10.77
C ILE A 332 17.60 20.49 -11.89
N ASP A 333 18.71 21.07 -12.34
CA ASP A 333 19.59 20.49 -13.36
C ASP A 333 20.26 19.18 -12.89
N GLN A 334 20.38 18.98 -11.56
CA GLN A 334 20.83 17.72 -10.94
C GLN A 334 19.69 16.72 -10.67
N ASN A 335 18.50 16.93 -11.24
CA ASN A 335 17.31 16.11 -11.05
C ASN A 335 16.83 16.02 -9.58
N VAL A 336 16.95 17.10 -8.83
CA VAL A 336 16.34 17.26 -7.52
C VAL A 336 14.98 17.94 -7.71
N ASP A 337 13.90 17.31 -7.26
CA ASP A 337 12.60 17.98 -7.22
C ASP A 337 12.60 18.99 -6.06
N LEU A 338 12.28 20.22 -6.38
CA LEU A 338 12.40 21.36 -5.48
C LEU A 338 11.08 22.14 -5.48
N ARG A 339 10.53 22.38 -4.29
CA ARG A 339 9.36 23.25 -4.11
C ARG A 339 9.67 24.26 -3.02
N VAL A 340 9.41 25.54 -3.33
CA VAL A 340 9.44 26.57 -2.30
C VAL A 340 8.21 26.39 -1.42
N VAL A 341 8.41 26.44 -0.11
CA VAL A 341 7.30 26.41 0.85
C VAL A 341 6.74 27.83 0.93
N ASP A 342 5.61 28.04 0.22
CA ASP A 342 4.99 29.35 0.10
C ASP A 342 4.40 29.84 1.43
N LYS A 343 4.25 31.17 1.54
CA LYS A 343 3.64 31.86 2.69
C LYS A 343 2.23 31.36 3.01
N GLU A 344 1.47 30.89 2.01
CA GLU A 344 0.12 30.37 2.20
C GLU A 344 0.09 28.96 2.83
N VAL A 345 1.21 28.25 2.74
CA VAL A 345 1.41 26.92 3.38
C VAL A 345 1.98 27.11 4.80
N ILE A 346 2.54 28.27 5.05
CA ILE A 346 3.01 28.73 6.35
C ILE A 346 1.97 29.68 6.94
#